data_48ba5b7ef97442e742eac4618cac1f90
#
_entry.id   48ba5b7ef97442e742eac4618cac1f90
#
_cell.length_a   1.000
_cell.length_b   1.000
_cell.length_c   1.000
_cell.angle_alpha   90.00
_cell.angle_beta   90.00
_cell.angle_gamma   90.00
#
_symmetry.space_group_name_H-M   'P 1'
#
loop_
_entity.id
_entity.type
_entity.pdbx_description
1 polymer ?
#
loop_
_entity_poly.entity_id
_entity_poly.type
_entity_poly.pdbx_seq_one_letter_code
_entity_poly.pdbx_strand_id
1 'polypeptide(L)' 'MDRPPLSPTDFASAVTAITSAFGDPTRREIYLFVHEHPDGVTAAAVAERFALHPNVARHHLDKLVSGAYVEVAVARPP' A
#
# COMPACT_ATOMS: atom_id res chain seq x y z
N MET A 1 -29.37 -6.72 -2.32
CA MET A 1 -28.84 -7.96 -2.92
C MET A 1 -27.71 -8.49 -2.07
N ASP A 2 -27.84 -9.69 -1.62
CA ASP A 2 -26.87 -10.27 -0.72
C ASP A 2 -25.67 -10.79 -1.49
N ARG A 3 -24.48 -10.44 -1.02
CA ARG A 3 -23.27 -11.04 -1.56
C ARG A 3 -23.17 -12.47 -1.06
N PRO A 4 -22.74 -13.40 -1.91
CA PRO A 4 -22.44 -14.73 -1.43
C PRO A 4 -21.31 -14.66 -0.39
N PRO A 5 -21.36 -15.50 0.64
CA PRO A 5 -20.26 -15.54 1.60
C PRO A 5 -18.97 -15.96 0.91
N LEU A 6 -17.85 -15.44 1.42
CA LEU A 6 -16.55 -15.84 0.91
C LEU A 6 -16.34 -17.32 1.18
N SER A 7 -15.74 -18.02 0.21
CA SER A 7 -15.31 -19.38 0.43
C SER A 7 -14.14 -19.39 1.41
N PRO A 8 -13.83 -20.52 2.07
CA PRO A 8 -12.66 -20.58 2.94
C PRO A 8 -11.37 -20.19 2.25
N THR A 9 -11.23 -20.50 0.95
CA THR A 9 -10.04 -20.10 0.18
C THR A 9 -10.01 -18.59 -0.04
N ASP A 10 -11.15 -17.98 -0.37
CA ASP A 10 -11.24 -16.54 -0.55
C ASP A 10 -10.97 -15.79 0.73
N PHE A 11 -11.48 -16.31 1.85
CA PHE A 11 -11.23 -15.72 3.17
C PHE A 11 -9.75 -15.80 3.53
N ALA A 12 -9.11 -16.94 3.33
CA ALA A 12 -7.68 -17.11 3.60
C ALA A 12 -6.83 -16.18 2.73
N SER A 13 -7.19 -16.03 1.45
CA SER A 13 -6.50 -15.11 0.54
C SER A 13 -6.65 -13.66 0.98
N ALA A 14 -7.84 -13.26 1.43
CA ALA A 14 -8.09 -11.92 1.93
C ALA A 14 -7.27 -11.64 3.19
N VAL A 15 -7.23 -12.58 4.13
CA VAL A 15 -6.44 -12.45 5.37
C VAL A 15 -4.95 -12.34 5.03
N THR A 16 -4.46 -13.17 4.10
CA THR A 16 -3.07 -13.12 3.67
C THR A 16 -2.73 -11.76 3.04
N ALA A 17 -3.61 -11.24 2.19
CA ALA A 17 -3.42 -9.94 1.56
C ALA A 17 -3.35 -8.81 2.60
N ILE A 18 -4.25 -8.81 3.57
CA ILE A 18 -4.27 -7.82 4.65
C ILE A 18 -2.99 -7.92 5.48
N THR A 19 -2.57 -9.13 5.84
CA THR A 19 -1.35 -9.35 6.61
C THR A 19 -0.12 -8.90 5.84
N SER A 20 -0.05 -9.19 4.54
CA SER A 20 1.06 -8.74 3.69
C SER A 20 1.13 -7.21 3.62
N ALA A 21 -0.02 -6.54 3.50
CA ALA A 21 -0.06 -5.09 3.41
C ALA A 21 0.20 -4.41 4.75
N PHE A 22 -0.41 -4.88 5.82
CA PHE A 22 -0.46 -4.18 7.10
C PHE A 22 0.20 -4.92 8.27
N GLY A 23 0.83 -6.07 8.02
CA GLY A 23 1.59 -6.78 9.05
C GLY A 23 2.89 -6.09 9.44
N ASP A 24 3.43 -5.26 8.55
CA ASP A 24 4.64 -4.48 8.82
C ASP A 24 4.26 -3.10 9.38
N PRO A 25 4.73 -2.74 10.58
CA PRO A 25 4.39 -1.45 11.19
C PRO A 25 4.80 -0.25 10.33
N THR A 26 5.96 -0.31 9.70
CA THR A 26 6.44 0.77 8.82
C THR A 26 5.51 0.93 7.63
N ARG A 27 5.07 -0.19 7.03
CA ARG A 27 4.15 -0.14 5.90
C ARG A 27 2.81 0.45 6.28
N ARG A 28 2.31 0.16 7.48
CA ARG A 28 1.07 0.80 7.98
C ARG A 28 1.22 2.31 8.09
N GLU A 29 2.34 2.78 8.61
CA GLU A 29 2.60 4.20 8.73
C GLU A 29 2.74 4.86 7.36
N ILE A 30 3.38 4.19 6.40
CA ILE A 30 3.47 4.67 5.03
C ILE A 30 2.08 4.78 4.41
N TYR A 31 1.22 3.80 4.60
CA TYR A 31 -0.16 3.86 4.13
C TYR A 31 -0.89 5.09 4.66
N LEU A 32 -0.80 5.35 5.96
CA LEU A 32 -1.43 6.50 6.58
C LEU A 32 -0.86 7.82 6.04
N PHE A 33 0.44 7.88 5.85
CA PHE A 33 1.10 9.05 5.26
C PHE A 33 0.60 9.32 3.85
N VAL A 34 0.49 8.29 3.01
CA VAL A 34 -0.04 8.43 1.66
C VAL A 34 -1.50 8.87 1.70
N HIS A 35 -2.28 8.31 2.61
CA HIS A 35 -3.70 8.65 2.76
C HIS A 35 -3.91 10.11 3.16
N GLU A 36 -3.01 10.68 3.92
CA GLU A 36 -3.04 12.09 4.33
C GLU A 36 -2.70 13.06 3.18
N HIS A 37 -2.20 12.55 2.06
CA HIS A 37 -1.78 13.35 0.92
C HIS A 37 -2.59 12.97 -0.32
N PRO A 38 -3.83 13.47 -0.44
CA PRO A 38 -4.70 13.10 -1.57
C PRO A 38 -4.14 13.50 -2.93
N ASP A 39 -3.22 14.48 -2.96
CA ASP A 39 -2.55 14.87 -4.21
C ASP A 39 -1.42 13.93 -4.60
N GLY A 40 -1.14 12.95 -3.74
CA GLY A 40 -0.11 11.96 -4.00
C GLY A 40 1.23 12.28 -3.36
N VAL A 41 2.06 11.26 -3.25
CA VAL A 41 3.45 11.36 -2.78
C VAL A 41 4.33 10.53 -3.69
N THR A 42 5.61 10.87 -3.74
CA THR A 42 6.58 10.09 -4.48
C THR A 42 7.23 9.06 -3.57
N ALA A 43 7.80 8.00 -4.17
CA ALA A 43 8.59 7.04 -3.41
C ALA A 43 9.79 7.72 -2.72
N ALA A 44 10.38 8.73 -3.37
CA ALA A 44 11.47 9.49 -2.77
C ALA A 44 11.01 10.26 -1.53
N ALA A 45 9.83 10.86 -1.56
CA ALA A 45 9.27 11.57 -0.40
C ALA A 45 9.00 10.60 0.75
N VAL A 46 8.49 9.40 0.46
CA VAL A 46 8.28 8.36 1.47
C VAL A 46 9.61 7.93 2.07
N ALA A 47 10.62 7.68 1.23
CA ALA A 47 11.96 7.30 1.70
C ALA A 47 12.54 8.35 2.65
N GLU A 48 12.42 9.62 2.29
CA GLU A 48 12.90 10.71 3.11
C GLU A 48 12.14 10.82 4.42
N ARG A 49 10.80 10.78 4.36
CA ARG A 49 9.94 10.92 5.54
C ARG A 49 10.20 9.83 6.59
N PHE A 50 10.46 8.61 6.14
CA PHE A 50 10.65 7.47 7.04
C PHE A 50 12.10 7.04 7.19
N ALA A 51 13.05 7.82 6.67
CA ALA A 51 14.49 7.54 6.71
C ALA A 51 14.82 6.13 6.17
N LEU A 52 14.24 5.81 5.02
CA LEU A 52 14.42 4.52 4.35
C LEU A 52 15.25 4.69 3.09
N HIS A 53 15.95 3.61 2.70
CA HIS A 53 16.52 3.56 1.38
C HIS A 53 15.40 3.61 0.34
N PRO A 54 15.58 4.30 -0.81
CA PRO A 54 14.53 4.39 -1.83
C PRO A 54 13.99 3.04 -2.29
N ASN A 55 14.82 2.02 -2.39
CA ASN A 55 14.36 0.69 -2.78
C ASN A 55 13.45 0.05 -1.73
N VAL A 56 13.72 0.31 -0.44
CA VAL A 56 12.88 -0.19 0.65
C VAL A 56 11.53 0.51 0.64
N ALA A 57 11.53 1.83 0.46
CA ALA A 57 10.28 2.59 0.34
C ALA A 57 9.44 2.10 -0.83
N ARG A 58 10.08 1.87 -1.98
CA ARG A 58 9.41 1.35 -3.17
C ARG A 58 8.82 -0.03 -2.92
N HIS A 59 9.55 -0.89 -2.22
CA HIS A 59 9.06 -2.24 -1.88
C HIS A 59 7.77 -2.16 -1.04
N HIS A 60 7.75 -1.30 -0.02
CA HIS A 60 6.56 -1.11 0.80
C HIS A 60 5.38 -0.58 -0.04
N LEU A 61 5.66 0.40 -0.91
CA LEU A 61 4.62 0.96 -1.78
C LEU A 61 4.10 -0.09 -2.76
N ASP A 62 4.98 -0.90 -3.34
CA ASP A 62 4.58 -1.98 -4.25
C ASP A 62 3.66 -2.98 -3.57
N LYS A 63 3.90 -3.31 -2.31
CA LYS A 63 3.03 -4.19 -1.55
C LYS A 63 1.66 -3.58 -1.32
N LEU A 64 1.60 -2.28 -1.06
CA LEU A 64 0.32 -1.58 -0.90
C LEU A 64 -0.43 -1.48 -2.22
N VAL A 65 0.27 -1.25 -3.32
CA VAL A 65 -0.33 -1.21 -4.66
C VAL A 65 -0.86 -2.60 -5.04
N SER A 66 -0.11 -3.65 -4.76
CA SER A 66 -0.54 -5.03 -5.04
C SER A 66 -1.83 -5.40 -4.33
N GLY A 67 -2.05 -4.86 -3.13
CA GLY A 67 -3.30 -5.06 -2.38
C GLY A 67 -4.40 -4.08 -2.76
N ALA A 68 -4.17 -3.19 -3.71
CA ALA A 68 -5.08 -2.13 -4.13
C ALA A 68 -5.42 -1.12 -3.00
N TYR A 69 -4.53 -0.99 -2.02
CA TYR A 69 -4.69 0.01 -0.96
C TYR A 69 -4.19 1.38 -1.37
N VAL A 70 -3.31 1.42 -2.35
CA VAL A 70 -2.70 2.63 -2.88
C VAL A 70 -2.68 2.51 -4.40
N GLU A 71 -2.92 3.61 -5.10
CA GLU A 71 -2.87 3.67 -6.55
C GLU A 71 -1.57 4.33 -7.01
N VAL A 72 -1.07 3.85 -8.15
CA VAL A 72 0.07 4.50 -8.81
C VAL A 72 -0.46 5.47 -9.85
N ALA A 73 -0.07 6.74 -9.71
CA ALA A 73 -0.32 7.73 -10.74
C ALA A 73 1.02 8.13 -11.34
N VAL A 74 1.14 8.03 -12.66
CA VAL A 74 2.34 8.48 -13.35
C VAL A 74 2.14 9.94 -13.73
N ALA A 75 2.93 10.84 -13.10
CA ALA A 75 2.91 12.23 -13.48
C ALA A 75 3.56 12.38 -14.85
N ARG A 76 2.84 12.93 -15.79
CA ARG A 76 3.41 13.25 -17.10
C ARG A 76 4.07 14.62 -17.01
N PRO A 77 5.26 14.77 -17.60
CA PRO A 77 5.86 16.10 -17.67
C PRO A 77 4.97 17.02 -18.51
N PRO A 78 4.93 18.28 -18.15
CA PRO A 78 4.14 19.26 -18.92
C PRO A 78 4.62 19.38 -20.36
#